data_8c363142ff8775adafb97a559e426354
#
_entry.id   8c363142ff8775adafb97a559e426354
#
_cell.length_a   1.000
_cell.length_b   1.000
_cell.length_c   1.000
_cell.angle_alpha   90.00
_cell.angle_beta   90.00
_cell.angle_gamma   90.00
#
_symmetry.space_group_name_H-M   'P 1'
#
loop_
_entity.id
_entity.type
_entity.pdbx_description
1 polymer ?
#
loop_
_entity_poly.entity_id
_entity_poly.type
_entity_poly.pdbx_seq_one_letter_code
_entity_poly.pdbx_strand_id
1 'polypeptide(L)'
;MTYIAYRTKEKIVIDGKLNENAWLQAPKSPRFVDIVNGGPVLYDTRAAVLWDDVYLYIGFWVEEPFVRADITERDGLIFTENDVEVFIDGGDTYYELEVNALNTIYEVFFIWKDAYKRGGKYDVPEFDVHERDAYTFAGNHD
;
A
#
# COMPACT_ATOMS: atom_id res chain seq x y z
N MET A 1 9.65 3.20 -11.90
CA MET A 1 9.77 4.58 -11.32
C MET A 1 10.35 4.42 -9.93
N THR A 2 11.23 5.33 -9.49
CA THR A 2 11.79 5.29 -8.13
C THR A 2 11.24 6.48 -7.34
N TYR A 3 10.73 6.24 -6.14
CA TYR A 3 10.34 7.26 -5.18
C TYR A 3 11.40 7.34 -4.08
N ILE A 4 11.73 8.54 -3.64
CA ILE A 4 12.68 8.75 -2.55
C ILE A 4 11.91 9.16 -1.30
N ALA A 5 11.86 8.25 -0.32
CA ALA A 5 11.29 8.51 0.99
C ALA A 5 12.34 9.22 1.87
N TYR A 6 11.95 10.32 2.51
CA TYR A 6 12.83 11.07 3.38
C TYR A 6 12.62 10.72 4.85
N ARG A 7 13.71 10.73 5.60
CA ARG A 7 13.66 10.58 7.05
C ARG A 7 13.12 11.86 7.68
N THR A 8 12.10 11.71 8.53
CA THR A 8 11.60 12.81 9.37
C THR A 8 12.22 12.76 10.78
N LYS A 9 12.37 13.94 11.39
CA LYS A 9 12.65 14.11 12.82
C LYS A 9 11.44 14.67 13.56
N GLU A 10 10.44 15.10 12.81
CA GLU A 10 9.19 15.59 13.34
C GLU A 10 8.32 14.40 13.76
N LYS A 11 7.65 14.53 14.90
CA LYS A 11 6.69 13.53 15.33
C LYS A 11 5.45 13.59 14.44
N ILE A 12 5.17 12.48 13.76
CA ILE A 12 3.93 12.33 12.98
C ILE A 12 2.81 11.84 13.89
N VAL A 13 1.63 12.45 13.77
CA VAL A 13 0.43 12.04 14.47
C VAL A 13 -0.50 11.33 13.47
N ILE A 14 -0.88 10.10 13.78
CA ILE A 14 -1.77 9.34 12.92
C ILE A 14 -3.22 9.71 13.27
N ASP A 15 -3.70 10.80 12.68
CA ASP A 15 -5.05 11.33 12.90
C ASP A 15 -5.82 11.60 11.59
N GLY A 16 -5.27 11.10 10.46
CA GLY A 16 -5.84 11.30 9.14
C GLY A 16 -5.58 12.70 8.54
N LYS A 17 -4.81 13.55 9.22
CA LYS A 17 -4.44 14.87 8.72
C LYS A 17 -2.97 14.89 8.35
N LEU A 18 -2.69 15.24 7.13
CA LEU A 18 -1.32 15.34 6.61
C LEU A 18 -0.86 16.80 6.64
N ASN A 19 -0.89 17.41 7.84
CA ASN A 19 -0.65 18.84 8.05
C ASN A 19 0.65 19.15 8.80
N GLU A 20 1.40 18.14 9.23
CA GLU A 20 2.73 18.33 9.76
C GLU A 20 3.68 18.89 8.68
N ASN A 21 4.63 19.69 9.12
CA ASN A 21 5.57 20.32 8.21
C ASN A 21 6.37 19.26 7.38
N ALA A 22 6.62 18.10 7.97
CA ALA A 22 7.25 16.98 7.26
C ALA A 22 6.42 16.54 6.03
N TRP A 23 5.10 16.45 6.12
CA TRP A 23 4.23 16.13 5.00
C TRP A 23 4.17 17.24 3.95
N LEU A 24 4.20 18.50 4.39
CA LEU A 24 4.20 19.65 3.47
C LEU A 24 5.48 19.70 2.61
N GLN A 25 6.59 19.16 3.11
CA GLN A 25 7.87 19.11 2.42
C GLN A 25 8.11 17.78 1.70
N ALA A 26 7.38 16.74 2.02
CA ALA A 26 7.53 15.43 1.37
C ALA A 26 7.17 15.53 -0.12
N PRO A 27 8.01 15.02 -1.02
CA PRO A 27 7.65 14.97 -2.43
C PRO A 27 6.46 14.02 -2.61
N LYS A 28 5.38 14.52 -3.21
CA LYS A 28 4.27 13.66 -3.58
C LYS A 28 4.63 12.81 -4.79
N SER A 29 4.05 11.61 -4.87
CA SER A 29 4.11 10.80 -6.08
C SER A 29 3.55 11.57 -7.29
N PRO A 30 3.84 11.16 -8.52
CA PRO A 30 2.98 11.49 -9.64
C PRO A 30 1.54 11.11 -9.35
N ARG A 31 0.63 11.71 -10.08
CA ARG A 31 -0.78 11.31 -10.07
C ARG A 31 -0.90 9.82 -10.36
N PHE A 32 -1.76 9.13 -9.61
CA PHE A 32 -2.06 7.73 -9.90
C PHE A 32 -2.71 7.61 -11.27
N VAL A 33 -2.59 6.45 -11.86
CA VAL A 33 -3.11 6.12 -13.18
C VAL A 33 -4.02 4.90 -13.08
N ASP A 34 -4.83 4.69 -14.08
CA ASP A 34 -5.65 3.50 -14.19
C ASP A 34 -4.78 2.24 -14.16
N ILE A 35 -5.06 1.31 -13.26
CA ILE A 35 -4.23 0.12 -13.04
C ILE A 35 -4.26 -0.84 -14.24
N VAL A 36 -5.33 -0.83 -15.02
CA VAL A 36 -5.51 -1.78 -16.13
C VAL A 36 -4.78 -1.31 -17.39
N ASN A 37 -4.86 -0.02 -17.70
CA ASN A 37 -4.36 0.50 -18.98
C ASN A 37 -3.26 1.57 -18.83
N GLY A 38 -2.93 1.99 -17.59
CA GLY A 38 -1.94 3.04 -17.32
C GLY A 38 -2.38 4.44 -17.76
N GLY A 39 -3.62 4.62 -18.14
CA GLY A 39 -4.17 5.89 -18.59
C GLY A 39 -4.51 6.86 -17.46
N PRO A 40 -4.88 8.10 -17.80
CA PRO A 40 -5.26 9.08 -16.80
C PRO A 40 -6.60 8.73 -16.16
N VAL A 41 -6.69 8.94 -14.85
CA VAL A 41 -7.93 8.82 -14.08
C VAL A 41 -8.60 10.16 -13.88
N LEU A 42 -9.90 10.16 -13.56
CA LEU A 42 -10.69 11.39 -13.43
C LEU A 42 -10.27 12.22 -12.22
N TYR A 43 -10.12 11.58 -11.05
CA TYR A 43 -9.80 12.22 -9.79
C TYR A 43 -8.32 12.09 -9.45
N ASP A 44 -7.76 13.08 -8.73
CA ASP A 44 -6.34 13.08 -8.37
C ASP A 44 -6.10 12.26 -7.09
N THR A 45 -5.27 11.25 -7.20
CA THR A 45 -4.73 10.52 -6.05
C THR A 45 -3.22 10.57 -6.08
N ARG A 46 -2.63 10.88 -4.94
CA ARG A 46 -1.18 10.91 -4.74
C ARG A 46 -0.81 10.36 -3.38
N ALA A 47 0.41 9.85 -3.30
CA ALA A 47 0.97 9.38 -2.04
C ALA A 47 2.30 10.07 -1.74
N ALA A 48 2.68 10.05 -0.48
CA ALA A 48 4.03 10.36 -0.04
C ALA A 48 4.44 9.39 1.07
N VAL A 49 5.74 9.20 1.20
CA VAL A 49 6.32 8.29 2.18
C VAL A 49 7.38 9.03 2.99
N LEU A 50 7.28 8.91 4.30
CA LEU A 50 8.28 9.36 5.26
C LEU A 50 8.70 8.17 6.14
N TRP A 51 9.80 8.30 6.82
CA TRP A 51 10.24 7.28 7.77
C TRP A 51 11.01 7.88 8.94
N ASP A 52 11.05 7.18 10.05
CA ASP A 52 11.94 7.46 11.17
C ASP A 52 12.64 6.16 11.63
N ASP A 53 13.19 6.14 12.83
CA ASP A 53 13.91 4.97 13.33
C ASP A 53 12.98 3.81 13.73
N VAL A 54 11.66 4.02 13.74
CA VAL A 54 10.67 3.05 14.23
C VAL A 54 9.63 2.74 13.15
N TYR A 55 9.19 3.75 12.38
CA TYR A 55 8.03 3.64 11.52
C TYR A 55 8.31 4.06 10.08
N LEU A 56 7.57 3.44 9.18
CA LEU A 56 7.32 3.91 7.82
C LEU A 56 5.94 4.59 7.82
N TYR A 57 5.88 5.82 7.38
CA TYR A 57 4.66 6.60 7.30
C TYR A 57 4.25 6.75 5.84
N ILE A 58 3.01 6.43 5.52
CA ILE A 58 2.48 6.55 4.17
C ILE A 58 1.24 7.43 4.23
N GLY A 59 1.26 8.52 3.48
CA GLY A 59 0.15 9.46 3.41
C GLY A 59 -0.44 9.48 2.01
N PHE A 60 -1.77 9.51 1.93
CA PHE A 60 -2.52 9.61 0.69
C PHE A 60 -3.32 10.90 0.65
N TRP A 61 -3.33 11.55 -0.50
CA TRP A 61 -4.25 12.63 -0.86
C TRP A 61 -5.15 12.11 -1.97
N VAL A 62 -6.41 11.90 -1.64
CA VAL A 62 -7.39 11.29 -2.53
C VAL A 62 -8.49 12.30 -2.81
N GLU A 63 -8.66 12.67 -4.06
CA GLU A 63 -9.82 13.44 -4.54
C GLU A 63 -10.94 12.44 -4.84
N GLU A 64 -11.94 12.34 -3.94
CA GLU A 64 -13.08 11.44 -4.07
C GLU A 64 -14.36 12.15 -3.64
N PRO A 65 -15.19 12.61 -4.62
CA PRO A 65 -16.42 13.34 -4.32
C PRO A 65 -17.55 12.46 -3.78
N PHE A 66 -17.45 11.14 -3.91
CA PHE A 66 -18.49 10.17 -3.54
C PHE A 66 -17.90 9.05 -2.68
N VAL A 67 -17.31 9.43 -1.56
CA VAL A 67 -16.72 8.45 -0.63
C VAL A 67 -17.76 7.42 -0.21
N ARG A 68 -17.50 6.17 -0.56
CA ARG A 68 -18.27 5.02 -0.11
C ARG A 68 -17.40 4.15 0.78
N ALA A 69 -17.79 4.03 2.05
CA ALA A 69 -17.15 3.19 3.04
C ALA A 69 -18.22 2.75 4.05
N ASP A 70 -18.72 1.55 3.90
CA ASP A 70 -19.79 0.98 4.72
C ASP A 70 -19.28 -0.16 5.60
N ILE A 71 -18.17 -0.80 5.21
CA ILE A 71 -17.60 -1.95 5.90
C ILE A 71 -16.79 -1.48 7.09
N THR A 72 -17.15 -1.95 8.28
CA THR A 72 -16.51 -1.59 9.57
C THR A 72 -15.83 -2.77 10.26
N GLU A 73 -16.05 -3.98 9.76
CA GLU A 73 -15.43 -5.19 10.29
C GLU A 73 -14.00 -5.32 9.78
N ARG A 74 -13.04 -5.54 10.71
CA ARG A 74 -11.65 -5.83 10.33
C ARG A 74 -11.58 -7.03 9.41
N ASP A 75 -10.74 -6.95 8.41
CA ASP A 75 -10.57 -7.95 7.35
C ASP A 75 -11.85 -8.19 6.51
N GLY A 76 -12.84 -7.30 6.61
CA GLY A 76 -13.93 -7.21 5.65
C GLY A 76 -13.41 -6.79 4.28
N LEU A 77 -14.07 -7.18 3.20
CA LEU A 77 -13.61 -7.00 1.82
C LEU A 77 -13.71 -5.53 1.37
N ILE A 78 -12.93 -4.63 1.99
CA ILE A 78 -13.01 -3.18 1.78
C ILE A 78 -12.57 -2.75 0.38
N PHE A 79 -11.82 -3.56 -0.34
CA PHE A 79 -11.50 -3.36 -1.76
C PHE A 79 -12.73 -3.36 -2.69
N THR A 80 -13.92 -3.67 -2.17
CA THR A 80 -15.19 -3.55 -2.92
C THR A 80 -15.82 -2.16 -2.79
N GLU A 81 -15.21 -1.27 -2.03
CA GLU A 81 -15.62 0.11 -1.81
C GLU A 81 -14.42 1.08 -2.01
N ASN A 82 -14.44 2.28 -1.46
CA ASN A 82 -13.30 3.20 -1.57
C ASN A 82 -12.28 2.94 -0.46
N ASP A 83 -11.08 2.61 -0.84
CA ASP A 83 -9.95 2.39 0.05
C ASP A 83 -8.64 2.92 -0.55
N VAL A 84 -7.57 2.77 0.18
CA VAL A 84 -6.19 2.97 -0.24
C VAL A 84 -5.37 1.76 0.16
N GLU A 85 -4.50 1.34 -0.73
CA GLU A 85 -3.76 0.09 -0.58
C GLU A 85 -2.25 0.33 -0.58
N VAL A 86 -1.54 -0.49 0.17
CA VAL A 86 -0.08 -0.52 0.23
C VAL A 86 0.40 -1.95 0.07
N PHE A 87 1.27 -2.17 -0.90
CA PHE A 87 1.91 -3.45 -1.12
C PHE A 87 3.38 -3.35 -0.75
N ILE A 88 3.86 -4.21 0.12
CA ILE A 88 5.26 -4.26 0.56
C ILE A 88 5.86 -5.58 0.13
N ASP A 89 6.72 -5.52 -0.88
CA ASP A 89 7.41 -6.69 -1.41
C ASP A 89 8.60 -7.05 -0.52
N GLY A 90 8.56 -8.25 0.03
CA GLY A 90 9.65 -8.86 0.79
C GLY A 90 10.43 -9.91 -0.02
N GLY A 91 10.17 -9.97 -1.33
CA GLY A 91 10.84 -10.91 -2.20
C GLY A 91 10.09 -12.26 -2.27
N ASP A 92 10.25 -13.19 -1.34
CA ASP A 92 9.52 -14.48 -1.28
C ASP A 92 8.10 -14.33 -0.75
N THR A 93 7.78 -13.14 -0.29
CA THR A 93 6.50 -12.78 0.32
C THR A 93 6.12 -11.38 -0.10
N TYR A 94 4.87 -11.03 0.04
CA TYR A 94 4.47 -9.63 0.11
C TYR A 94 3.34 -9.44 1.12
N TYR A 95 3.26 -8.25 1.65
CA TYR A 95 2.23 -7.82 2.57
C TYR A 95 1.37 -6.77 1.89
N GLU A 96 0.07 -6.93 2.01
CA GLU A 96 -0.95 -6.03 1.50
C GLU A 96 -1.71 -5.46 2.68
N LEU A 97 -1.81 -4.15 2.74
CA LEU A 97 -2.55 -3.41 3.74
C LEU A 97 -3.50 -2.45 3.04
N GLU A 98 -4.77 -2.56 3.35
CA GLU A 98 -5.81 -1.69 2.83
C GLU A 98 -6.48 -0.93 3.99
N VAL A 99 -6.89 0.31 3.72
CA VAL A 99 -7.60 1.13 4.70
C VAL A 99 -8.70 1.91 3.99
N ASN A 100 -9.95 1.78 4.45
CA ASN A 100 -11.06 2.57 3.96
C ASN A 100 -11.23 3.91 4.72
N ALA A 101 -12.17 4.74 4.29
CA ALA A 101 -12.43 6.04 4.91
C ALA A 101 -13.00 5.98 6.35
N LEU A 102 -13.45 4.82 6.79
CA LEU A 102 -13.89 4.56 8.18
C LEU A 102 -12.74 4.06 9.08
N ASN A 103 -11.51 3.98 8.56
CA ASN A 103 -10.36 3.41 9.25
C ASN A 103 -10.52 1.90 9.50
N THR A 104 -11.30 1.21 8.67
CA THR A 104 -11.34 -0.25 8.67
C THR A 104 -10.12 -0.75 7.93
N ILE A 105 -9.48 -1.75 8.49
CA ILE A 105 -8.26 -2.36 7.97
C ILE A 105 -8.58 -3.73 7.42
N TYR A 106 -8.07 -4.00 6.23
CA TYR A 106 -7.93 -5.34 5.66
C TYR A 106 -6.44 -5.59 5.42
N GLU A 107 -5.98 -6.77 5.77
CA GLU A 107 -4.58 -7.12 5.56
C GLU A 107 -4.42 -8.57 5.11
N VAL A 108 -3.47 -8.77 4.19
CA VAL A 108 -3.14 -10.08 3.65
C VAL A 108 -1.63 -10.25 3.60
N PHE A 109 -1.16 -11.41 4.00
CA PHE A 109 0.21 -11.81 3.84
C PHE A 109 0.30 -12.94 2.81
N PHE A 110 1.08 -12.73 1.76
CA PHE A 110 1.28 -13.70 0.69
C PHE A 110 2.66 -14.32 0.78
N ILE A 111 2.72 -15.64 0.69
CA ILE A 111 3.95 -16.39 0.57
C ILE A 111 3.91 -17.12 -0.78
N TRP A 112 4.87 -16.81 -1.65
CA TRP A 112 4.95 -17.49 -2.93
C TRP A 112 5.30 -18.98 -2.74
N LYS A 113 4.64 -19.88 -3.47
CA LYS A 113 4.85 -21.32 -3.34
C LYS A 113 6.28 -21.77 -3.64
N ASP A 114 7.00 -21.01 -4.43
CA ASP A 114 8.40 -21.28 -4.77
C ASP A 114 9.39 -20.67 -3.75
N ALA A 115 8.93 -19.88 -2.79
CA ALA A 115 9.76 -19.33 -1.71
C ALA A 115 10.52 -20.40 -0.93
N TYR A 116 9.92 -21.57 -0.80
CA TYR A 116 10.52 -22.71 -0.09
C TYR A 116 11.34 -23.62 -0.97
N LYS A 117 11.45 -23.38 -2.27
CA LYS A 117 12.34 -24.13 -3.13
C LYS A 117 13.78 -23.79 -2.80
N ARG A 118 14.58 -24.84 -2.57
CA ARG A 118 15.99 -24.68 -2.24
C ARG A 118 16.72 -23.93 -3.35
N GLY A 119 17.23 -22.73 -3.01
CA GLY A 119 17.83 -21.83 -3.97
C GLY A 119 16.80 -21.04 -4.79
N GLY A 120 15.54 -21.03 -4.39
CA GLY A 120 14.49 -20.20 -4.94
C GLY A 120 14.90 -18.73 -4.82
N LYS A 121 15.50 -18.26 -5.89
CA LYS A 121 15.85 -16.87 -6.05
C LYS A 121 14.87 -16.26 -7.01
N TYR A 122 14.49 -15.05 -6.68
CA TYR A 122 13.78 -14.14 -7.54
C TYR A 122 14.47 -13.82 -8.87
N ASP A 123 15.71 -14.25 -9.05
CA ASP A 123 16.53 -14.00 -10.22
C ASP A 123 16.24 -14.96 -11.37
N VAL A 124 15.07 -15.55 -11.46
CA VAL A 124 14.71 -16.34 -12.63
C VAL A 124 14.31 -15.35 -13.73
N PRO A 125 15.13 -15.16 -14.77
CA PRO A 125 14.90 -14.14 -15.80
C PRO A 125 13.59 -14.31 -16.58
N GLU A 126 12.98 -15.48 -16.48
CA GLU A 126 11.75 -15.88 -17.17
C GLU A 126 10.53 -15.86 -16.24
N PHE A 127 10.66 -15.26 -15.06
CA PHE A 127 9.61 -15.25 -14.07
C PHE A 127 8.52 -14.25 -14.44
N ASP A 128 7.32 -14.75 -14.74
CA ASP A 128 6.11 -13.92 -14.84
C ASP A 128 5.38 -13.91 -13.50
N VAL A 129 5.27 -12.74 -12.93
CA VAL A 129 4.56 -12.51 -11.66
C VAL A 129 3.12 -12.99 -11.71
N HIS A 130 2.48 -12.90 -12.88
CA HIS A 130 1.08 -13.31 -13.07
C HIS A 130 0.86 -14.82 -13.06
N GLU A 131 1.91 -15.60 -13.28
CA GLU A 131 1.85 -17.06 -13.24
C GLU A 131 2.27 -17.63 -11.87
N ARG A 132 2.68 -16.76 -10.95
CA ARG A 132 3.18 -17.20 -9.66
C ARG A 132 2.03 -17.57 -8.73
N ASP A 133 2.02 -18.82 -8.30
CA ASP A 133 1.13 -19.28 -7.24
C ASP A 133 1.60 -18.82 -5.86
N ALA A 134 0.67 -18.42 -5.00
CA ALA A 134 0.95 -18.03 -3.64
C ALA A 134 0.09 -18.78 -2.62
N TYR A 135 0.59 -18.90 -1.40
CA TYR A 135 -0.22 -19.14 -0.22
C TYR A 135 -0.66 -17.79 0.34
N THR A 136 -1.94 -17.66 0.60
CA THR A 136 -2.52 -16.44 1.11
C THR A 136 -2.91 -16.64 2.56
N PHE A 137 -2.53 -15.69 3.40
CA PHE A 137 -2.92 -15.62 4.81
C PHE A 137 -3.58 -14.27 5.02
N ALA A 138 -4.91 -14.30 5.14
CA ALA A 138 -5.70 -13.12 5.50
C ALA A 138 -5.98 -13.14 6.99
N GLY A 139 -6.15 -11.96 7.59
CA GLY A 139 -6.51 -11.81 8.97
C GLY A 139 -5.41 -11.26 9.87
N ASN A 140 -5.71 -11.14 11.14
CA ASN A 140 -4.83 -10.53 12.12
C ASN A 140 -3.54 -11.36 12.29
N HIS A 141 -2.41 -10.75 11.98
CA HIS A 141 -1.06 -11.32 12.07
C HIS A 141 -0.26 -10.70 13.23
N ASP A 142 -0.92 -10.43 14.36
CA ASP A 142 -0.30 -9.89 15.58
C ASP A 142 0.75 -10.82 16.18
#